data_576441e14b885ef8a00568e8d5e33d09
#
_entry.id   576441e14b885ef8a00568e8d5e33d09
#
_cell.length_a   1.000
_cell.length_b   1.000
_cell.length_c   1.000
_cell.angle_alpha   90.00
_cell.angle_beta   90.00
_cell.angle_gamma   90.00
#
_symmetry.space_group_name_H-M   'P 1'
#
loop_
_entity.id
_entity.type
_entity.pdbx_description
1 polymer ?
#
loop_
_entity_poly.entity_id
_entity_poly.type
_entity_poly.pdbx_seq_one_letter_code
_entity_poly.pdbx_strand_id
1 'polypeptide(L)'
;MPGEVDRRSTYRGSVSDSTPSRPAVPRLPALAPDDLDDAQRAVHAELTGGARGGVPAAPDGSLAGPFNAMLHAPAVGGPLQELGAALRTRGALPGRARELAVLAVASHHRSAFEWWAHSSIAARLGVPDELVEAVRTQDPAVRSGDVTEQVVLDATWILLGTGDLDDLQYAAVHDALGDAGLVELTTLVGYYALLAMQLRVFRVALPEGAVGAWT
;
A
#
# COMPACT_ATOMS: atom_id res chain seq x y z
N MET A 1 -5.55 14.59 49.12
CA MET A 1 -4.80 14.99 47.95
C MET A 1 -4.06 13.77 47.42
N PRO A 2 -4.60 12.99 46.45
CA PRO A 2 -3.81 11.93 45.79
C PRO A 2 -3.16 12.52 44.53
N GLY A 3 -1.88 12.18 44.38
CA GLY A 3 -0.96 12.72 43.38
C GLY A 3 -1.30 12.41 41.94
N GLU A 4 -1.04 13.40 41.14
CA GLU A 4 -1.04 13.41 39.70
C GLU A 4 0.07 12.52 39.15
N VAL A 5 -0.31 11.43 38.48
CA VAL A 5 0.65 10.54 37.81
C VAL A 5 0.97 11.17 36.43
N ASP A 6 2.15 11.77 36.35
CA ASP A 6 2.76 12.23 35.09
C ASP A 6 2.98 11.03 34.14
N ARG A 7 2.15 10.95 33.10
CA ARG A 7 2.27 9.95 32.00
C ARG A 7 2.99 10.53 30.78
N ARG A 8 4.00 11.36 31.00
CA ARG A 8 4.92 11.80 29.94
C ARG A 8 6.28 11.17 30.15
N SER A 9 6.43 9.93 29.87
CA SER A 9 7.78 9.35 29.75
C SER A 9 7.84 8.33 28.63
N THR A 10 8.63 8.69 27.66
CA THR A 10 9.69 7.96 26.99
C THR A 10 9.31 7.03 25.87
N TYR A 11 9.18 7.63 24.66
CA TYR A 11 9.71 6.97 23.47
C TYR A 11 10.50 8.01 22.63
N ARG A 12 11.62 8.46 23.14
CA ARG A 12 12.68 9.12 22.37
C ARG A 12 13.84 8.12 22.25
N GLY A 13 13.73 7.22 21.28
CA GLY A 13 14.90 6.50 20.78
C GLY A 13 15.53 7.34 19.68
N SER A 14 16.59 8.08 19.98
CA SER A 14 17.50 8.63 19.00
C SER A 14 18.19 7.46 18.30
N VAL A 15 17.79 7.14 17.06
CA VAL A 15 18.56 6.23 16.20
C VAL A 15 19.39 7.10 15.28
N SER A 16 20.59 7.46 15.75
CA SER A 16 21.69 7.81 14.87
C SER A 16 22.46 6.50 14.62
N ASP A 17 22.20 5.84 13.51
CA ASP A 17 23.06 4.76 13.06
C ASP A 17 23.37 4.90 11.58
N SER A 18 24.56 5.39 11.29
CA SER A 18 25.15 5.52 9.96
C SER A 18 26.00 4.29 9.62
N THR A 19 25.49 3.11 9.91
CA THR A 19 26.06 1.86 9.40
C THR A 19 25.36 1.51 8.10
N PRO A 20 26.07 1.21 6.98
CA PRO A 20 25.43 0.73 5.78
C PRO A 20 24.67 -0.55 6.12
N SER A 21 23.35 -0.46 6.12
CA SER A 21 22.50 -1.57 6.50
C SER A 21 22.70 -2.70 5.51
N ARG A 22 23.25 -3.81 6.01
CA ARG A 22 23.20 -5.11 5.31
C ARG A 22 21.78 -5.33 4.81
N PRO A 23 21.58 -5.74 3.54
CA PRO A 23 20.25 -5.99 3.03
C PRO A 23 19.49 -6.89 4.00
N ALA A 24 18.31 -6.43 4.41
CA ALA A 24 17.52 -7.13 5.41
C ALA A 24 17.05 -8.47 4.82
N VAL A 25 17.47 -9.58 5.44
CA VAL A 25 17.04 -10.92 5.04
C VAL A 25 15.51 -11.04 5.23
N PRO A 26 14.76 -11.49 4.22
CA PRO A 26 13.33 -11.77 4.36
C PRO A 26 13.05 -12.69 5.56
N ARG A 27 11.96 -12.43 6.28
CA ARG A 27 11.57 -13.20 7.47
C ARG A 27 10.67 -14.37 7.16
N LEU A 28 9.96 -14.34 6.02
CA LEU A 28 9.21 -15.47 5.52
C LEU A 28 9.98 -16.14 4.40
N PRO A 29 10.07 -17.50 4.38
CA PRO A 29 10.62 -18.22 3.25
C PRO A 29 9.73 -18.01 2.01
N ALA A 30 10.35 -17.98 0.84
CA ALA A 30 9.61 -18.06 -0.41
C ALA A 30 9.00 -19.47 -0.54
N LEU A 31 7.73 -19.54 -0.95
CA LEU A 31 7.03 -20.79 -1.18
C LEU A 31 6.94 -21.03 -2.68
N ALA A 32 7.67 -22.06 -3.15
CA ALA A 32 7.59 -22.53 -4.53
C ALA A 32 6.31 -23.38 -4.73
N PRO A 33 5.76 -23.46 -5.95
CA PRO A 33 4.54 -24.22 -6.23
C PRO A 33 4.57 -25.67 -5.78
N ASP A 34 5.74 -26.31 -5.84
CA ASP A 34 5.92 -27.72 -5.47
C ASP A 34 5.84 -27.95 -3.95
N ASP A 35 6.09 -26.90 -3.15
CA ASP A 35 6.06 -26.94 -1.68
C ASP A 35 4.70 -26.56 -1.08
N LEU A 36 3.73 -26.18 -1.92
CA LEU A 36 2.42 -25.71 -1.46
C LEU A 36 1.51 -26.86 -1.04
N ASP A 37 0.79 -26.69 0.07
CA ASP A 37 -0.38 -27.51 0.38
C ASP A 37 -1.60 -27.15 -0.51
N ASP A 38 -2.71 -27.87 -0.38
CA ASP A 38 -3.89 -27.68 -1.23
C ASP A 38 -4.53 -26.28 -1.05
N ALA A 39 -4.57 -25.75 0.19
CA ALA A 39 -5.13 -24.44 0.47
C ALA A 39 -4.24 -23.32 -0.09
N GLN A 40 -2.93 -23.44 0.09
CA GLN A 40 -1.94 -22.52 -0.48
C GLN A 40 -1.97 -22.55 -2.01
N ARG A 41 -2.11 -23.74 -2.60
CA ARG A 41 -2.18 -23.96 -4.06
C ARG A 41 -3.40 -23.28 -4.66
N ALA A 42 -4.55 -23.32 -3.96
CA ALA A 42 -5.76 -22.62 -4.39
C ALA A 42 -5.55 -21.10 -4.47
N VAL A 43 -4.98 -20.49 -3.41
CA VAL A 43 -4.68 -19.04 -3.39
C VAL A 43 -3.62 -18.67 -4.43
N HIS A 44 -2.59 -19.51 -4.61
CA HIS A 44 -1.56 -19.31 -5.64
C HIS A 44 -2.17 -19.29 -7.05
N ALA A 45 -3.06 -20.24 -7.36
CA ALA A 45 -3.74 -20.30 -8.65
C ALA A 45 -4.61 -19.08 -8.93
N GLU A 46 -5.31 -18.55 -7.92
CA GLU A 46 -6.08 -17.31 -8.04
C GLU A 46 -5.18 -16.09 -8.28
N LEU A 47 -4.05 -16.00 -7.60
CA LEU A 47 -3.08 -14.92 -7.76
C LEU A 47 -2.41 -14.92 -9.14
N THR A 48 -2.10 -16.10 -9.68
CA THR A 48 -1.38 -16.22 -10.95
C THR A 48 -2.29 -16.26 -12.17
N GLY A 49 -3.50 -16.82 -12.05
CA GLY A 49 -4.45 -17.03 -13.15
C GLY A 49 -5.74 -16.20 -13.10
N GLY A 50 -5.98 -15.48 -12.02
CA GLY A 50 -7.24 -14.79 -11.77
C GLY A 50 -7.43 -13.47 -12.55
N ALA A 51 -8.61 -12.84 -12.35
CA ALA A 51 -9.02 -11.58 -12.97
C ALA A 51 -8.09 -10.38 -12.66
N ARG A 52 -7.20 -10.52 -11.71
CA ARG A 52 -6.19 -9.53 -11.33
C ARG A 52 -5.14 -9.28 -12.43
N GLY A 53 -4.97 -10.22 -13.37
CA GLY A 53 -3.98 -10.10 -14.43
C GLY A 53 -2.58 -10.53 -14.00
N GLY A 54 -2.44 -11.69 -13.39
CA GLY A 54 -1.18 -12.35 -13.09
C GLY A 54 -0.23 -11.57 -12.16
N VAL A 55 0.17 -12.17 -11.06
CA VAL A 55 1.19 -11.63 -10.17
C VAL A 55 2.56 -12.07 -10.70
N PRO A 56 3.58 -11.18 -10.72
CA PRO A 56 4.92 -11.59 -11.10
C PRO A 56 5.43 -12.72 -10.19
N ALA A 57 5.92 -13.78 -10.79
CA ALA A 57 6.56 -14.89 -10.11
C ALA A 57 8.07 -14.93 -10.42
N ALA A 58 8.85 -15.40 -9.48
CA ALA A 58 10.27 -15.70 -9.67
C ALA A 58 10.44 -16.94 -10.59
N PRO A 59 11.67 -17.21 -11.08
CA PRO A 59 11.92 -18.37 -11.95
C PRO A 59 11.52 -19.73 -11.34
N ASP A 60 11.51 -19.85 -10.02
CA ASP A 60 11.05 -21.04 -9.28
C ASP A 60 9.54 -21.05 -9.06
N GLY A 61 8.80 -20.05 -9.56
CA GLY A 61 7.37 -19.89 -9.40
C GLY A 61 6.93 -19.28 -8.08
N SER A 62 7.83 -18.96 -7.17
CA SER A 62 7.48 -18.25 -5.92
C SER A 62 7.01 -16.81 -6.20
N LEU A 63 6.09 -16.32 -5.36
CA LEU A 63 5.46 -15.01 -5.57
C LEU A 63 6.24 -13.90 -4.87
N ALA A 64 6.40 -12.76 -5.55
CA ALA A 64 7.03 -11.57 -5.00
C ALA A 64 6.06 -10.71 -4.16
N GLY A 65 6.61 -9.80 -3.37
CA GLY A 65 5.83 -8.80 -2.65
C GLY A 65 4.94 -9.38 -1.54
N PRO A 66 3.74 -8.82 -1.35
CA PRO A 66 2.82 -9.28 -0.30
C PRO A 66 2.20 -10.64 -0.60
N PHE A 67 2.30 -11.13 -1.83
CA PHE A 67 1.61 -12.33 -2.28
C PHE A 67 2.17 -13.61 -1.67
N ASN A 68 3.50 -13.68 -1.45
CA ASN A 68 4.08 -14.79 -0.70
C ASN A 68 3.54 -14.86 0.74
N ALA A 69 3.36 -13.71 1.39
CA ALA A 69 2.78 -13.68 2.75
C ALA A 69 1.34 -14.22 2.79
N MET A 70 0.56 -13.97 1.73
CA MET A 70 -0.82 -14.48 1.61
C MET A 70 -0.86 -16.01 1.55
N LEU A 71 0.17 -16.65 0.97
CA LEU A 71 0.27 -18.12 0.92
C LEU A 71 0.57 -18.72 2.29
N HIS A 72 1.29 -18.02 3.18
CA HIS A 72 1.55 -18.50 4.53
C HIS A 72 0.32 -18.54 5.44
N ALA A 73 -0.76 -17.83 5.06
CA ALA A 73 -2.03 -17.82 5.80
C ALA A 73 -3.20 -17.85 4.81
N PRO A 74 -3.44 -18.95 4.08
CA PRO A 74 -4.37 -18.98 2.94
C PRO A 74 -5.80 -18.63 3.31
N ALA A 75 -6.26 -18.95 4.52
CA ALA A 75 -7.60 -18.57 5.01
C ALA A 75 -7.81 -17.05 5.12
N VAL A 76 -6.73 -16.28 5.30
CA VAL A 76 -6.75 -14.81 5.30
C VAL A 76 -6.28 -14.26 3.96
N GLY A 77 -5.27 -14.89 3.36
CA GLY A 77 -4.67 -14.47 2.11
C GLY A 77 -5.63 -14.54 0.92
N GLY A 78 -6.48 -15.56 0.85
CA GLY A 78 -7.53 -15.68 -0.18
C GLY A 78 -8.48 -14.47 -0.17
N PRO A 79 -9.24 -14.21 0.91
CA PRO A 79 -10.08 -13.02 1.01
C PRO A 79 -9.33 -11.69 0.81
N LEU A 80 -8.08 -11.61 1.28
CA LEU A 80 -7.27 -10.38 1.14
C LEU A 80 -6.92 -10.12 -0.33
N GLN A 81 -6.53 -11.15 -1.08
CA GLN A 81 -6.27 -11.02 -2.52
C GLN A 81 -7.54 -10.70 -3.31
N GLU A 82 -8.70 -11.26 -2.93
CA GLU A 82 -9.98 -10.96 -3.56
C GLU A 82 -10.38 -9.49 -3.37
N LEU A 83 -10.20 -8.95 -2.14
CA LEU A 83 -10.40 -7.53 -1.87
C LEU A 83 -9.49 -6.66 -2.75
N GLY A 84 -8.20 -7.00 -2.83
CA GLY A 84 -7.26 -6.27 -3.68
C GLY A 84 -7.61 -6.35 -5.18
N ALA A 85 -8.10 -7.50 -5.64
CA ALA A 85 -8.61 -7.65 -7.02
C ALA A 85 -9.86 -6.79 -7.25
N ALA A 86 -10.79 -6.75 -6.30
CA ALA A 86 -12.00 -5.93 -6.36
C ALA A 86 -11.69 -4.44 -6.48
N LEU A 87 -10.84 -3.92 -5.58
CA LEU A 87 -10.39 -2.51 -5.60
C LEU A 87 -9.74 -2.13 -6.92
N ARG A 88 -9.02 -3.06 -7.55
CA ARG A 88 -8.30 -2.81 -8.80
C ARG A 88 -9.18 -2.86 -10.05
N THR A 89 -10.14 -3.80 -10.11
CA THR A 89 -10.85 -4.16 -11.35
C THR A 89 -12.33 -3.86 -11.35
N ARG A 90 -12.94 -3.63 -10.20
CA ARG A 90 -14.39 -3.45 -10.03
C ARG A 90 -14.75 -2.17 -9.26
N GLY A 91 -13.76 -1.42 -8.81
CA GLY A 91 -13.97 -0.20 -8.04
C GLY A 91 -14.52 0.95 -8.88
N ALA A 92 -15.09 1.94 -8.20
CA ALA A 92 -15.64 3.17 -8.78
C ALA A 92 -14.59 4.28 -8.92
N LEU A 93 -13.47 4.21 -8.18
CA LEU A 93 -12.44 5.24 -8.23
C LEU A 93 -11.77 5.28 -9.61
N PRO A 94 -11.63 6.48 -10.22
CA PRO A 94 -10.86 6.66 -11.44
C PRO A 94 -9.44 6.13 -11.28
N GLY A 95 -8.90 5.46 -12.30
CA GLY A 95 -7.62 4.77 -12.22
C GLY A 95 -6.47 5.64 -11.72
N ARG A 96 -6.34 6.89 -12.22
CA ARG A 96 -5.29 7.81 -11.78
C ARG A 96 -5.47 8.24 -10.32
N ALA A 97 -6.70 8.60 -9.91
CA ALA A 97 -7.02 8.97 -8.54
C ALA A 97 -6.71 7.81 -7.56
N ARG A 98 -7.08 6.58 -7.96
CA ARG A 98 -6.75 5.37 -7.19
C ARG A 98 -5.24 5.19 -7.01
N GLU A 99 -4.45 5.30 -8.08
CA GLU A 99 -3.00 5.16 -7.97
C GLU A 99 -2.35 6.27 -7.14
N LEU A 100 -2.86 7.51 -7.21
CA LEU A 100 -2.41 8.60 -6.35
C LEU A 100 -2.67 8.30 -4.87
N ALA A 101 -3.84 7.77 -4.52
CA ALA A 101 -4.13 7.33 -3.16
C ALA A 101 -3.17 6.22 -2.70
N VAL A 102 -2.93 5.20 -3.54
CA VAL A 102 -1.98 4.12 -3.23
C VAL A 102 -0.56 4.66 -3.03
N LEU A 103 -0.11 5.56 -3.89
CA LEU A 103 1.21 6.20 -3.77
C LEU A 103 1.31 7.05 -2.50
N ALA A 104 0.24 7.75 -2.11
CA ALA A 104 0.21 8.50 -0.85
C ALA A 104 0.35 7.56 0.37
N VAL A 105 -0.36 6.42 0.38
CA VAL A 105 -0.20 5.39 1.42
C VAL A 105 1.22 4.84 1.44
N ALA A 106 1.76 4.48 0.27
CA ALA A 106 3.13 3.97 0.14
C ALA A 106 4.17 4.97 0.63
N SER A 107 3.98 6.26 0.32
CA SER A 107 4.85 7.35 0.78
C SER A 107 4.77 7.55 2.29
N HIS A 108 3.55 7.60 2.86
CA HIS A 108 3.34 7.74 4.29
C HIS A 108 4.05 6.65 5.09
N HIS A 109 3.93 5.41 4.65
CA HIS A 109 4.53 4.25 5.29
C HIS A 109 5.98 3.98 4.84
N ARG A 110 6.51 4.72 3.88
CA ARG A 110 7.79 4.45 3.21
C ARG A 110 7.91 3.00 2.73
N SER A 111 6.83 2.50 2.11
CA SER A 111 6.73 1.14 1.60
C SER A 111 7.38 1.07 0.21
N ALA A 112 8.66 0.70 0.17
CA ALA A 112 9.45 0.71 -1.06
C ALA A 112 8.88 -0.21 -2.14
N PHE A 113 8.35 -1.39 -1.76
CA PHE A 113 7.77 -2.34 -2.72
C PHE A 113 6.48 -1.79 -3.34
N GLU A 114 5.57 -1.23 -2.54
CA GLU A 114 4.33 -0.63 -3.06
C GLU A 114 4.64 0.56 -3.95
N TRP A 115 5.56 1.41 -3.52
CA TRP A 115 6.00 2.54 -4.33
C TRP A 115 6.53 2.09 -5.69
N TRP A 116 7.46 1.13 -5.71
CA TRP A 116 8.01 0.58 -6.93
C TRP A 116 6.94 0.02 -7.86
N ALA A 117 6.01 -0.76 -7.33
CA ALA A 117 4.95 -1.39 -8.11
C ALA A 117 3.97 -0.35 -8.67
N HIS A 118 3.52 0.60 -7.85
CA HIS A 118 2.44 1.52 -8.19
C HIS A 118 2.91 2.78 -8.93
N SER A 119 4.17 3.24 -8.75
CA SER A 119 4.73 4.32 -9.57
C SER A 119 4.76 3.95 -11.06
N SER A 120 5.10 2.70 -11.38
CA SER A 120 5.06 2.22 -12.77
C SER A 120 3.64 2.14 -13.34
N ILE A 121 2.62 1.87 -12.50
CA ILE A 121 1.22 1.89 -12.92
C ILE A 121 0.75 3.32 -13.14
N ALA A 122 1.05 4.23 -12.22
CA ALA A 122 0.73 5.64 -12.33
C ALA A 122 1.31 6.26 -13.62
N ALA A 123 2.58 5.97 -13.92
CA ALA A 123 3.21 6.41 -15.18
C ALA A 123 2.47 5.91 -16.43
N ARG A 124 2.05 4.62 -16.45
CA ARG A 124 1.26 4.08 -17.57
C ARG A 124 -0.12 4.72 -17.71
N LEU A 125 -0.69 5.23 -16.63
CA LEU A 125 -1.95 5.98 -16.62
C LEU A 125 -1.76 7.46 -16.94
N GLY A 126 -0.53 7.91 -17.19
CA GLY A 126 -0.21 9.28 -17.53
C GLY A 126 -0.25 10.25 -16.35
N VAL A 127 0.01 9.76 -15.12
CA VAL A 127 0.25 10.66 -13.98
C VAL A 127 1.60 11.34 -14.19
N PRO A 128 1.69 12.69 -14.14
CA PRO A 128 2.93 13.41 -14.35
C PRO A 128 4.01 13.06 -13.31
N ASP A 129 5.26 12.96 -13.74
CA ASP A 129 6.39 12.62 -12.87
C ASP A 129 6.54 13.62 -11.72
N GLU A 130 6.28 14.91 -11.97
CA GLU A 130 6.34 15.97 -10.96
C GLU A 130 5.28 15.75 -9.86
N LEU A 131 4.09 15.27 -10.23
CA LEU A 131 3.03 14.95 -9.27
C LEU A 131 3.40 13.69 -8.45
N VAL A 132 3.96 12.67 -9.09
CA VAL A 132 4.46 11.46 -8.41
C VAL A 132 5.56 11.85 -7.42
N GLU A 133 6.51 12.69 -7.81
CA GLU A 133 7.60 13.15 -6.94
C GLU A 133 7.10 13.99 -5.76
N ALA A 134 6.12 14.87 -5.99
CA ALA A 134 5.49 15.65 -4.93
C ALA A 134 4.77 14.75 -3.90
N VAL A 135 4.09 13.69 -4.36
CA VAL A 135 3.50 12.67 -3.46
C VAL A 135 4.59 11.90 -2.71
N ARG A 136 5.71 11.56 -3.35
CA ARG A 136 6.85 10.87 -2.72
C ARG A 136 7.45 11.66 -1.57
N THR A 137 7.61 12.97 -1.79
CA THR A 137 8.19 13.90 -0.80
C THR A 137 7.17 14.41 0.22
N GLN A 138 5.89 14.04 0.06
CA GLN A 138 4.78 14.53 0.88
C GLN A 138 4.70 16.07 0.88
N ASP A 139 4.87 16.66 -0.29
CA ASP A 139 4.82 18.11 -0.44
C ASP A 139 3.40 18.64 -0.10
N PRO A 140 3.23 19.47 0.92
CA PRO A 140 1.92 20.01 1.28
C PRO A 140 1.33 20.94 0.22
N ALA A 141 2.15 21.41 -0.72
CA ALA A 141 1.72 22.25 -1.83
C ALA A 141 1.33 21.42 -3.07
N VAL A 142 1.38 20.08 -3.00
CA VAL A 142 1.04 19.21 -4.14
C VAL A 142 -0.35 19.51 -4.68
N ARG A 143 -0.45 19.65 -5.99
CA ARG A 143 -1.72 19.87 -6.70
C ARG A 143 -1.81 18.98 -7.93
N SER A 144 -2.91 18.24 -8.02
CA SER A 144 -3.32 17.63 -9.28
C SER A 144 -4.07 18.68 -10.12
N GLY A 145 -3.96 18.59 -11.43
CA GLY A 145 -4.77 19.39 -12.36
C GLY A 145 -6.23 18.90 -12.47
N ASP A 146 -6.57 17.77 -11.87
CA ASP A 146 -7.91 17.17 -11.84
C ASP A 146 -8.51 17.29 -10.45
N VAL A 147 -9.78 17.75 -10.39
CA VAL A 147 -10.47 18.00 -9.11
C VAL A 147 -10.70 16.72 -8.32
N THR A 148 -11.08 15.63 -8.97
CA THR A 148 -11.33 14.34 -8.33
C THR A 148 -10.03 13.74 -7.78
N GLU A 149 -8.95 13.82 -8.57
CA GLU A 149 -7.61 13.38 -8.11
C GLU A 149 -7.17 14.17 -6.88
N GLN A 150 -7.39 15.49 -6.86
CA GLN A 150 -7.03 16.33 -5.72
C GLN A 150 -7.83 15.97 -4.48
N VAL A 151 -9.15 15.82 -4.60
CA VAL A 151 -10.02 15.44 -3.48
C VAL A 151 -9.61 14.08 -2.91
N VAL A 152 -9.34 13.09 -3.76
CA VAL A 152 -8.88 11.75 -3.34
C VAL A 152 -7.53 11.84 -2.63
N LEU A 153 -6.59 12.62 -3.15
CA LEU A 153 -5.26 12.77 -2.57
C LEU A 153 -5.33 13.46 -1.21
N ASP A 154 -6.06 14.56 -1.10
CA ASP A 154 -6.23 15.31 0.16
C ASP A 154 -6.93 14.44 1.22
N ALA A 155 -8.02 13.76 0.86
CA ALA A 155 -8.72 12.84 1.75
C ALA A 155 -7.80 11.68 2.23
N THR A 156 -6.98 11.15 1.34
CA THR A 156 -6.02 10.10 1.70
C THR A 156 -5.04 10.58 2.75
N TRP A 157 -4.46 11.79 2.59
CA TRP A 157 -3.54 12.34 3.59
C TRP A 157 -4.21 12.60 4.94
N ILE A 158 -5.45 13.08 4.93
CA ILE A 158 -6.24 13.29 6.15
C ILE A 158 -6.49 11.95 6.85
N LEU A 159 -6.98 10.95 6.14
CA LEU A 159 -7.23 9.62 6.67
C LEU A 159 -5.97 8.96 7.24
N LEU A 160 -4.83 9.11 6.59
CA LEU A 160 -3.54 8.61 7.07
C LEU A 160 -3.06 9.31 8.34
N GLY A 161 -3.37 10.60 8.49
CA GLY A 161 -2.95 11.40 9.64
C GLY A 161 -3.87 11.30 10.85
N THR A 162 -5.18 11.20 10.62
CA THR A 162 -6.20 11.31 11.66
C THR A 162 -7.03 10.03 11.86
N GLY A 163 -7.16 9.22 10.81
CA GLY A 163 -8.08 8.08 10.76
C GLY A 163 -9.54 8.48 10.58
N ASP A 164 -9.84 9.75 10.30
CA ASP A 164 -11.20 10.29 10.23
C ASP A 164 -11.29 11.43 9.20
N LEU A 165 -12.52 11.81 8.84
CA LEU A 165 -12.88 13.00 8.08
C LEU A 165 -13.89 13.80 8.90
N ASP A 166 -13.66 15.10 9.11
CA ASP A 166 -14.69 15.96 9.70
C ASP A 166 -15.88 16.15 8.73
N ASP A 167 -16.98 16.77 9.19
CA ASP A 167 -18.21 16.90 8.41
C ASP A 167 -18.01 17.67 7.08
N LEU A 168 -17.10 18.66 7.05
CA LEU A 168 -16.80 19.43 5.83
C LEU A 168 -15.95 18.60 4.86
N GLN A 169 -14.96 17.89 5.35
CA GLN A 169 -14.12 17.00 4.58
C GLN A 169 -14.95 15.84 4.02
N TYR A 170 -15.81 15.23 4.86
CA TYR A 170 -16.75 14.21 4.44
C TYR A 170 -17.64 14.71 3.30
N ALA A 171 -18.28 15.86 3.45
CA ALA A 171 -19.15 16.43 2.43
C ALA A 171 -18.42 16.65 1.11
N ALA A 172 -17.20 17.21 1.14
CA ALA A 172 -16.41 17.46 -0.06
C ALA A 172 -16.03 16.14 -0.79
N VAL A 173 -15.65 15.11 -0.05
CA VAL A 173 -15.32 13.80 -0.62
C VAL A 173 -16.58 13.11 -1.15
N HIS A 174 -17.68 13.18 -0.41
CA HIS A 174 -18.97 12.62 -0.82
C HIS A 174 -19.51 13.29 -2.10
N ASP A 175 -19.43 14.61 -2.20
CA ASP A 175 -19.86 15.34 -3.39
C ASP A 175 -19.06 14.95 -4.64
N ALA A 176 -17.76 14.63 -4.47
CA ALA A 176 -16.89 14.23 -5.57
C ALA A 176 -17.02 12.75 -5.95
N LEU A 177 -17.25 11.86 -5.00
CA LEU A 177 -17.15 10.40 -5.19
C LEU A 177 -18.45 9.64 -4.94
N GLY A 178 -19.41 10.24 -4.24
CA GLY A 178 -20.60 9.56 -3.73
C GLY A 178 -20.28 8.52 -2.65
N ASP A 179 -21.32 7.87 -2.12
CA ASP A 179 -21.20 6.84 -1.07
C ASP A 179 -20.26 5.71 -1.46
N ALA A 180 -20.42 5.18 -2.67
CA ALA A 180 -19.63 4.04 -3.15
C ALA A 180 -18.14 4.38 -3.24
N GLY A 181 -17.79 5.54 -3.80
CA GLY A 181 -16.41 5.97 -3.91
C GLY A 181 -15.77 6.30 -2.56
N LEU A 182 -16.53 6.85 -1.62
CA LEU A 182 -16.05 7.12 -0.26
C LEU A 182 -15.75 5.82 0.51
N VAL A 183 -16.66 4.83 0.44
CA VAL A 183 -16.43 3.50 1.03
C VAL A 183 -15.22 2.83 0.38
N GLU A 184 -15.09 2.93 -0.94
CA GLU A 184 -13.95 2.37 -1.65
C GLU A 184 -12.63 3.05 -1.25
N LEU A 185 -12.60 4.38 -1.16
CA LEU A 185 -11.40 5.12 -0.77
C LEU A 185 -10.93 4.73 0.63
N THR A 186 -11.83 4.71 1.61
CA THR A 186 -11.49 4.32 3.00
C THR A 186 -11.01 2.87 3.07
N THR A 187 -11.64 1.97 2.31
CA THR A 187 -11.21 0.57 2.18
C THR A 187 -9.83 0.47 1.54
N LEU A 188 -9.56 1.22 0.47
CA LEU A 188 -8.29 1.24 -0.23
C LEU A 188 -7.15 1.71 0.68
N VAL A 189 -7.36 2.81 1.42
CA VAL A 189 -6.36 3.33 2.36
C VAL A 189 -6.02 2.29 3.43
N GLY A 190 -7.02 1.67 4.04
CA GLY A 190 -6.81 0.62 5.03
C GLY A 190 -6.14 -0.63 4.45
N TYR A 191 -6.52 -1.04 3.25
CA TYR A 191 -5.95 -2.19 2.55
C TYR A 191 -4.44 -2.01 2.28
N TYR A 192 -4.04 -0.88 1.70
CA TYR A 192 -2.63 -0.62 1.40
C TYR A 192 -1.80 -0.33 2.65
N ALA A 193 -2.37 0.28 3.69
CA ALA A 193 -1.72 0.41 4.99
C ALA A 193 -1.42 -0.95 5.63
N LEU A 194 -2.35 -1.93 5.51
CA LEU A 194 -2.14 -3.31 5.94
C LEU A 194 -1.02 -3.97 5.14
N LEU A 195 -1.02 -3.86 3.82
CA LEU A 195 0.05 -4.42 2.98
C LEU A 195 1.41 -3.79 3.29
N ALA A 196 1.48 -2.46 3.46
CA ALA A 196 2.70 -1.76 3.85
C ALA A 196 3.27 -2.29 5.17
N MET A 197 2.39 -2.56 6.15
CA MET A 197 2.76 -3.17 7.43
C MET A 197 3.35 -4.57 7.22
N GLN A 198 2.70 -5.44 6.44
CA GLN A 198 3.18 -6.80 6.16
C GLN A 198 4.52 -6.78 5.43
N LEU A 199 4.67 -5.96 4.40
CA LEU A 199 5.92 -5.80 3.65
C LEU A 199 7.09 -5.41 4.57
N ARG A 200 6.85 -4.52 5.53
CA ARG A 200 7.84 -4.09 6.51
C ARG A 200 8.13 -5.16 7.55
N VAL A 201 7.10 -5.75 8.16
CA VAL A 201 7.24 -6.78 9.20
C VAL A 201 7.98 -8.00 8.66
N PHE A 202 7.67 -8.42 7.44
CA PHE A 202 8.29 -9.59 6.84
C PHE A 202 9.56 -9.28 6.04
N ARG A 203 9.98 -8.00 5.99
CA ARG A 203 11.19 -7.54 5.29
C ARG A 203 11.19 -7.99 3.83
N VAL A 204 10.07 -7.75 3.15
CA VAL A 204 9.94 -8.12 1.74
C VAL A 204 10.89 -7.27 0.91
N ALA A 205 11.77 -7.96 0.17
CA ALA A 205 12.76 -7.30 -0.68
C ALA A 205 12.10 -6.73 -1.95
N LEU A 206 12.73 -5.70 -2.51
CA LEU A 206 12.45 -5.28 -3.87
C LEU A 206 12.90 -6.36 -4.86
N PRO A 207 12.26 -6.47 -6.04
CA PRO A 207 12.76 -7.32 -7.11
C PRO A 207 14.20 -6.95 -7.49
N GLU A 208 14.93 -7.93 -8.03
CA GLU A 208 16.31 -7.72 -8.48
C GLU A 208 16.38 -6.60 -9.53
N GLY A 209 17.34 -5.70 -9.37
CA GLY A 209 17.52 -4.52 -10.22
C GLY A 209 16.56 -3.36 -9.95
N ALA A 210 15.57 -3.51 -9.06
CA ALA A 210 14.69 -2.41 -8.68
C ALA A 210 15.39 -1.43 -7.73
N VAL A 211 15.16 -0.13 -7.94
CA VAL A 211 15.71 0.94 -7.10
C VAL A 211 14.65 1.37 -6.09
N GLY A 212 15.05 1.42 -4.82
CA GLY A 212 14.17 1.91 -3.75
C GLY A 212 14.00 3.43 -3.81
N ALA A 213 12.80 3.90 -3.53
CA ALA A 213 12.48 5.34 -3.51
C ALA A 213 13.05 6.06 -2.28
N TRP A 214 13.36 5.32 -1.24
CA TRP A 214 13.95 5.83 0.01
C TRP A 214 15.17 4.97 0.36
N THR A 215 16.35 5.51 0.10
CA THR A 215 17.66 4.95 0.46
C THR A 215 18.20 5.61 1.70
#